data_560c15e2fd802d419f4609ec1208d915
#
_entry.id   560c15e2fd802d419f4609ec1208d915
#
_cell.length_a   1.000
_cell.length_b   1.000
_cell.length_c   1.000
_cell.angle_alpha   90.00
_cell.angle_beta   90.00
_cell.angle_gamma   90.00
#
_symmetry.space_group_name_H-M   'P 1'
#
loop_
_entity.id
_entity.type
_entity.pdbx_description
1 polymer ?
#
loop_
_entity_poly.entity_id
_entity_poly.type
_entity_poly.pdbx_seq_one_letter_code
_entity_poly.pdbx_strand_id
1 'polypeptide(L)'
;MSGISSLPAPTDLRDFLKSRGWFLLEQAISDRLYVLENASLPSRQLVFPMDFLAPDYADSAQSVLEKLSEITGNTITELLTRIKFLKDDVLRLRVHSGNAAASTTLPLSFASTLVCSTEKLLRATACTVLRPRTHHPRLTLTEAAQFIDKARFGQTECGSYVMQVACQLNGVEAQGALDPDGHEPFVRMVTQTLSCALGQLVSAIEMDRLDTFVEEIRTSPSPLVSSNLCEALVGMHDEDIDNSLDVSFDWSALRPATNLAAKPLIRLQSEYFSRIDEVRSELRSIEANDVETYIGTVERLDGEMSSDGRRSGPVVLALLLPGEGETIRARTMLNADDYELADRAHMTSGAYVRVTGRLRPGRQPRQITDMAQFELLPGRESEQLNLRVSS
;
A
#
# COMPACT_ATOMS: atom_id res chain seq x y z
N MET A 1 27.81 -6.65 -30.38
CA MET A 1 28.41 -6.61 -29.05
C MET A 1 27.26 -6.85 -28.08
N SER A 2 27.04 -8.11 -27.69
CA SER A 2 25.98 -8.53 -26.76
C SER A 2 26.27 -7.96 -25.39
N GLY A 3 25.26 -7.26 -24.84
CA GLY A 3 25.34 -6.67 -23.52
C GLY A 3 25.69 -7.71 -22.46
N ILE A 4 26.77 -7.44 -21.76
CA ILE A 4 27.13 -8.13 -20.52
C ILE A 4 26.03 -7.72 -19.52
N SER A 5 24.98 -8.54 -19.41
CA SER A 5 24.10 -8.51 -18.23
C SER A 5 25.03 -8.66 -17.05
N SER A 6 25.03 -7.68 -16.12
CA SER A 6 25.91 -7.73 -14.96
C SER A 6 25.68 -9.07 -14.23
N LEU A 7 26.77 -9.83 -14.05
CA LEU A 7 26.74 -11.08 -13.31
C LEU A 7 26.19 -10.84 -11.90
N PRO A 8 25.48 -11.81 -11.30
CA PRO A 8 24.95 -11.68 -9.96
C PRO A 8 26.08 -11.62 -8.92
N ALA A 9 25.82 -10.99 -7.78
CA ALA A 9 26.75 -11.10 -6.67
C ALA A 9 26.90 -12.55 -6.20
N PRO A 10 28.08 -13.00 -5.75
CA PRO A 10 28.27 -14.39 -5.28
C PRO A 10 27.28 -14.80 -4.20
N THR A 11 26.95 -13.91 -3.29
CA THR A 11 25.96 -14.14 -2.22
C THR A 11 24.54 -14.31 -2.78
N ASP A 12 24.15 -13.53 -3.78
CA ASP A 12 22.82 -13.62 -4.37
C ASP A 12 22.67 -14.93 -5.17
N LEU A 13 23.72 -15.33 -5.91
CA LEU A 13 23.75 -16.62 -6.61
C LEU A 13 23.68 -17.79 -5.62
N ARG A 14 24.45 -17.75 -4.53
CA ARG A 14 24.37 -18.74 -3.43
C ARG A 14 22.97 -18.86 -2.85
N ASP A 15 22.38 -17.72 -2.48
CA ASP A 15 21.07 -17.68 -1.82
C ASP A 15 19.96 -18.14 -2.78
N PHE A 16 20.06 -17.81 -4.06
CA PHE A 16 19.19 -18.33 -5.09
C PHE A 16 19.29 -19.87 -5.20
N LEU A 17 20.49 -20.41 -5.23
CA LEU A 17 20.70 -21.86 -5.25
C LEU A 17 20.12 -22.53 -4.00
N LYS A 18 20.35 -21.96 -2.81
CA LYS A 18 19.77 -22.46 -1.57
C LYS A 18 18.25 -22.47 -1.61
N SER A 19 17.61 -21.44 -2.15
CA SER A 19 16.15 -21.39 -2.31
C SER A 19 15.59 -22.45 -3.26
N ARG A 20 16.46 -23.05 -4.09
CA ARG A 20 16.16 -24.15 -5.02
C ARG A 20 16.55 -25.52 -4.52
N GLY A 21 16.85 -25.67 -3.21
CA GLY A 21 17.17 -26.93 -2.58
C GLY A 21 18.61 -27.38 -2.77
N TRP A 22 19.53 -26.45 -3.10
CA TRP A 22 20.96 -26.73 -3.09
C TRP A 22 21.51 -26.46 -1.68
N PHE A 23 22.39 -27.35 -1.19
CA PHE A 23 22.99 -27.26 0.13
C PHE A 23 24.45 -26.86 0.01
N LEU A 24 24.86 -25.89 0.83
CA LEU A 24 26.23 -25.40 0.88
C LEU A 24 27.12 -26.38 1.66
N LEU A 25 28.25 -26.76 1.09
CA LEU A 25 29.30 -27.53 1.78
C LEU A 25 30.18 -26.59 2.55
N GLU A 26 30.06 -26.58 3.87
CA GLU A 26 30.79 -25.66 4.77
C GLU A 26 32.31 -25.86 4.70
N GLN A 27 32.78 -27.05 4.40
CA GLN A 27 34.20 -27.36 4.28
C GLN A 27 34.93 -26.54 3.23
N ALA A 28 34.25 -26.14 2.17
CA ALA A 28 34.84 -25.34 1.08
C ALA A 28 34.92 -23.84 1.37
N ILE A 29 34.33 -23.40 2.47
CA ILE A 29 34.36 -21.98 2.86
C ILE A 29 35.79 -21.54 3.22
N SER A 30 36.58 -22.42 3.81
CA SER A 30 38.01 -22.16 4.12
C SER A 30 38.82 -21.79 2.86
N ASP A 31 38.47 -22.37 1.72
CA ASP A 31 39.11 -22.13 0.43
C ASP A 31 38.54 -20.94 -0.34
N ARG A 32 37.63 -20.18 0.29
CA ARG A 32 36.88 -19.05 -0.30
C ARG A 32 36.03 -19.42 -1.51
N LEU A 33 35.51 -20.64 -1.52
CA LEU A 33 34.63 -21.17 -2.57
C LEU A 33 33.23 -21.45 -2.02
N TYR A 34 32.21 -21.14 -2.78
CA TYR A 34 30.87 -21.71 -2.62
C TYR A 34 30.82 -23.01 -3.40
N VAL A 35 30.63 -24.10 -2.70
CA VAL A 35 30.39 -25.44 -3.29
C VAL A 35 28.99 -25.87 -2.83
N LEU A 36 28.10 -26.10 -3.77
CA LEU A 36 26.73 -26.49 -3.46
C LEU A 36 26.38 -27.81 -4.14
N GLU A 37 25.66 -28.64 -3.42
CA GLU A 37 25.14 -29.94 -3.86
C GLU A 37 23.60 -29.97 -3.74
N ASN A 38 22.98 -30.84 -4.55
CA ASN A 38 21.55 -31.07 -4.49
C ASN A 38 21.28 -32.56 -4.35
N ALA A 39 20.50 -32.95 -3.34
CA ALA A 39 20.21 -34.38 -3.04
C ALA A 39 19.49 -35.05 -4.21
N SER A 40 18.71 -34.33 -5.02
CA SER A 40 18.05 -34.89 -6.21
C SER A 40 19.00 -35.05 -7.42
N LEU A 41 20.22 -34.49 -7.34
CA LEU A 41 21.23 -34.50 -8.40
C LEU A 41 22.61 -34.84 -7.83
N PRO A 42 22.80 -36.05 -7.28
CA PRO A 42 23.96 -36.38 -6.45
C PRO A 42 25.29 -36.37 -7.21
N SER A 43 25.26 -36.37 -8.55
CA SER A 43 26.48 -36.31 -9.36
C SER A 43 26.84 -34.91 -9.85
N ARG A 44 26.12 -33.86 -9.40
CA ARG A 44 26.35 -32.50 -9.85
C ARG A 44 26.68 -31.58 -8.67
N GLN A 45 27.83 -30.92 -8.79
CA GLN A 45 28.23 -29.85 -7.89
C GLN A 45 28.28 -28.52 -8.65
N LEU A 46 27.90 -27.45 -7.98
CA LEU A 46 28.02 -26.07 -8.45
C LEU A 46 29.07 -25.37 -7.62
N VAL A 47 30.13 -24.88 -8.27
CA VAL A 47 31.30 -24.29 -7.61
C VAL A 47 31.57 -22.93 -8.20
N PHE A 48 31.77 -21.94 -7.33
CA PHE A 48 32.16 -20.57 -7.75
C PHE A 48 32.82 -19.81 -6.58
N PRO A 49 33.71 -18.84 -6.88
CA PRO A 49 34.35 -18.04 -5.86
C PRO A 49 33.39 -17.19 -5.00
N MET A 50 33.75 -17.00 -3.74
CA MET A 50 33.04 -16.11 -2.82
C MET A 50 33.29 -14.63 -3.11
N ASP A 51 34.39 -14.30 -3.79
CA ASP A 51 34.79 -12.95 -4.13
C ASP A 51 34.36 -12.62 -5.56
N PHE A 52 33.59 -11.55 -5.72
CA PHE A 52 33.16 -11.05 -7.03
C PHE A 52 34.36 -10.62 -7.91
N LEU A 53 35.46 -10.19 -7.28
CA LEU A 53 36.66 -9.73 -7.95
C LEU A 53 37.65 -10.87 -8.28
N ALA A 54 37.34 -12.11 -7.94
CA ALA A 54 38.18 -13.25 -8.29
C ALA A 54 38.27 -13.37 -9.83
N PRO A 55 39.48 -13.61 -10.40
CA PRO A 55 39.67 -13.64 -11.86
C PRO A 55 38.82 -14.66 -12.60
N ASP A 56 38.46 -15.76 -11.93
CA ASP A 56 37.66 -16.87 -12.46
C ASP A 56 36.18 -16.83 -12.06
N TYR A 57 35.74 -15.76 -11.34
CA TYR A 57 34.33 -15.64 -10.94
C TYR A 57 33.38 -15.56 -12.13
N ALA A 58 33.74 -14.78 -13.13
CA ALA A 58 32.87 -14.58 -14.29
C ALA A 58 32.60 -15.90 -15.04
N ASP A 59 33.65 -16.68 -15.28
CA ASP A 59 33.55 -17.96 -16.00
C ASP A 59 32.83 -19.00 -15.15
N SER A 60 33.11 -19.04 -13.85
CA SER A 60 32.47 -19.95 -12.90
C SER A 60 30.98 -19.66 -12.77
N ALA A 61 30.58 -18.40 -12.59
CA ALA A 61 29.18 -17.99 -12.50
C ALA A 61 28.41 -18.28 -13.79
N GLN A 62 29.03 -18.03 -14.96
CA GLN A 62 28.45 -18.37 -16.25
C GLN A 62 28.22 -19.88 -16.38
N SER A 63 29.21 -20.70 -16.03
CA SER A 63 29.08 -22.17 -16.03
C SER A 63 27.97 -22.67 -15.10
N VAL A 64 27.81 -22.03 -13.92
CA VAL A 64 26.72 -22.35 -13.01
C VAL A 64 25.37 -22.02 -13.62
N LEU A 65 25.22 -20.85 -14.26
CA LEU A 65 23.97 -20.45 -14.93
C LEU A 65 23.62 -21.38 -16.10
N GLU A 66 24.60 -21.80 -16.89
CA GLU A 66 24.42 -22.76 -17.98
C GLU A 66 23.93 -24.13 -17.46
N LYS A 67 24.57 -24.65 -16.40
CA LYS A 67 24.13 -25.90 -15.75
C LYS A 67 22.73 -25.77 -15.18
N LEU A 68 22.38 -24.63 -14.57
CA LEU A 68 21.03 -24.39 -14.08
C LEU A 68 20.01 -24.30 -15.21
N SER A 69 20.38 -23.66 -16.33
CA SER A 69 19.54 -23.58 -17.54
C SER A 69 19.20 -24.99 -18.06
N GLU A 70 20.20 -25.86 -18.16
CA GLU A 70 20.00 -27.25 -18.55
C GLU A 70 19.09 -28.04 -17.60
N ILE A 71 19.29 -27.85 -16.27
CA ILE A 71 18.53 -28.56 -15.24
C ILE A 71 17.09 -28.10 -15.18
N THR A 72 16.86 -26.79 -15.29
CA THR A 72 15.54 -26.19 -15.03
C THR A 72 14.73 -25.91 -16.30
N GLY A 73 15.38 -25.94 -17.49
CA GLY A 73 14.76 -25.55 -18.75
C GLY A 73 14.52 -24.04 -18.90
N ASN A 74 14.95 -23.21 -17.92
CA ASN A 74 14.85 -21.77 -18.00
C ASN A 74 16.03 -21.19 -18.80
N THR A 75 15.81 -20.08 -19.49
CA THR A 75 16.89 -19.35 -20.15
C THR A 75 17.80 -18.65 -19.11
N ILE A 76 19.05 -18.41 -19.48
CA ILE A 76 19.99 -17.66 -18.62
C ILE A 76 19.43 -16.29 -18.25
N THR A 77 18.76 -15.60 -19.17
CA THR A 77 18.13 -14.30 -18.92
C THR A 77 17.05 -14.36 -17.87
N GLU A 78 16.20 -15.40 -17.88
CA GLU A 78 15.20 -15.61 -16.85
C GLU A 78 15.83 -15.93 -15.50
N LEU A 79 16.89 -16.74 -15.47
CA LEU A 79 17.64 -17.04 -14.24
C LEU A 79 18.24 -15.77 -13.64
N LEU A 80 18.91 -14.95 -14.44
CA LEU A 80 19.48 -13.67 -14.01
C LEU A 80 18.40 -12.71 -13.47
N THR A 81 17.24 -12.66 -14.11
CA THR A 81 16.11 -11.85 -13.66
C THR A 81 15.59 -12.34 -12.29
N ARG A 82 15.45 -13.66 -12.11
CA ARG A 82 15.04 -14.26 -10.85
C ARG A 82 16.05 -14.03 -9.72
N ILE A 83 17.36 -14.09 -10.04
CA ILE A 83 18.41 -13.79 -9.07
C ILE A 83 18.40 -12.31 -8.68
N LYS A 84 18.21 -11.42 -9.66
CA LYS A 84 18.11 -9.98 -9.43
C LYS A 84 17.00 -9.58 -8.46
N PHE A 85 15.87 -10.28 -8.53
CA PHE A 85 14.69 -10.01 -7.69
C PHE A 85 14.52 -11.02 -6.55
N LEU A 86 15.58 -11.74 -6.21
CA LEU A 86 15.55 -12.79 -5.18
C LEU A 86 14.98 -12.32 -3.83
N LYS A 87 15.26 -11.08 -3.47
CA LYS A 87 14.86 -10.45 -2.18
C LYS A 87 13.61 -9.58 -2.28
N ASP A 88 13.02 -9.52 -3.47
CA ASP A 88 11.92 -8.61 -3.76
C ASP A 88 10.64 -9.40 -4.05
N ASP A 89 9.51 -8.85 -3.67
CA ASP A 89 8.24 -9.19 -4.28
C ASP A 89 8.07 -8.34 -5.53
N VAL A 90 7.70 -8.95 -6.64
CA VAL A 90 7.56 -8.25 -7.92
C VAL A 90 6.11 -8.25 -8.37
N LEU A 91 5.53 -7.06 -8.46
CA LEU A 91 4.25 -6.83 -9.11
C LEU A 91 4.48 -6.71 -10.62
N ARG A 92 3.73 -7.47 -11.41
CA ARG A 92 3.71 -7.38 -12.88
C ARG A 92 2.35 -6.97 -13.37
N LEU A 93 2.32 -5.94 -14.19
CA LEU A 93 1.14 -5.41 -14.83
C LEU A 93 1.32 -5.52 -16.33
N ARG A 94 0.57 -6.39 -16.99
CA ARG A 94 0.56 -6.57 -18.43
C ARG A 94 -0.66 -5.90 -19.02
N VAL A 95 -0.45 -4.95 -19.93
CA VAL A 95 -1.51 -4.26 -20.64
C VAL A 95 -1.80 -4.98 -21.95
N HIS A 96 -3.06 -5.31 -22.18
CA HIS A 96 -3.56 -5.82 -23.45
C HIS A 96 -4.43 -4.75 -24.09
N SER A 97 -4.09 -4.29 -25.29
CA SER A 97 -4.93 -3.38 -26.08
C SER A 97 -6.04 -4.17 -26.75
N GLY A 98 -7.27 -3.63 -26.74
CA GLY A 98 -8.40 -4.21 -27.46
C GLY A 98 -8.18 -4.28 -28.98
N ASN A 99 -7.31 -3.41 -29.55
CA ASN A 99 -6.90 -3.46 -30.93
C ASN A 99 -5.64 -4.32 -31.12
N ALA A 100 -5.80 -5.52 -31.61
CA ALA A 100 -4.73 -6.51 -31.81
C ALA A 100 -3.55 -6.02 -32.69
N ALA A 101 -3.69 -4.96 -33.47
CA ALA A 101 -2.65 -4.39 -34.33
C ALA A 101 -1.67 -3.45 -33.60
N ALA A 102 -1.96 -2.99 -32.39
CA ALA A 102 -1.18 -1.95 -31.68
C ALA A 102 -0.37 -2.50 -30.49
N SER A 103 -0.16 -3.79 -30.39
CA SER A 103 0.23 -4.50 -29.17
C SER A 103 1.63 -4.25 -28.59
N THR A 104 2.51 -3.49 -29.26
CA THR A 104 3.89 -3.29 -28.80
C THR A 104 4.19 -1.89 -28.27
N THR A 105 3.32 -0.92 -28.51
CA THR A 105 3.48 0.47 -28.08
C THR A 105 2.23 1.00 -27.39
N LEU A 106 2.41 1.86 -26.40
CA LEU A 106 1.33 2.60 -25.74
C LEU A 106 1.49 4.10 -26.01
N PRO A 107 0.38 4.87 -26.07
CA PRO A 107 0.46 6.32 -26.04
C PRO A 107 1.24 6.80 -24.82
N LEU A 108 2.10 7.79 -24.96
CA LEU A 108 2.94 8.29 -23.88
C LEU A 108 2.13 8.81 -22.70
N SER A 109 1.00 9.47 -22.99
CA SER A 109 0.05 9.94 -21.95
C SER A 109 -0.49 8.78 -21.12
N PHE A 110 -0.95 7.71 -21.76
CA PHE A 110 -1.46 6.52 -21.07
C PHE A 110 -0.36 5.81 -20.28
N ALA A 111 0.83 5.64 -20.85
CA ALA A 111 1.96 5.05 -20.15
C ALA A 111 2.32 5.83 -18.87
N SER A 112 2.31 7.18 -18.93
CA SER A 112 2.50 8.04 -17.76
C SER A 112 1.40 7.85 -16.71
N THR A 113 0.15 7.82 -17.14
CA THR A 113 -1.01 7.59 -16.25
C THR A 113 -0.93 6.21 -15.60
N LEU A 114 -0.54 5.19 -16.33
CA LEU A 114 -0.37 3.82 -15.82
C LEU A 114 0.68 3.76 -14.70
N VAL A 115 1.83 4.43 -14.87
CA VAL A 115 2.87 4.51 -13.83
C VAL A 115 2.35 5.25 -12.59
N CYS A 116 1.72 6.42 -12.76
CA CYS A 116 1.15 7.18 -11.66
C CYS A 116 0.05 6.41 -10.91
N SER A 117 -0.81 5.70 -11.65
CA SER A 117 -1.88 4.88 -11.07
C SER A 117 -1.33 3.66 -10.34
N THR A 118 -0.22 3.07 -10.81
CA THR A 118 0.46 1.98 -10.08
C THR A 118 1.07 2.46 -8.77
N GLU A 119 1.69 3.64 -8.76
CA GLU A 119 2.17 4.25 -7.51
C GLU A 119 1.02 4.48 -6.53
N LYS A 120 -0.09 5.05 -6.99
CA LYS A 120 -1.29 5.27 -6.17
C LYS A 120 -1.87 3.95 -5.64
N LEU A 121 -1.92 2.92 -6.47
CA LEU A 121 -2.41 1.58 -6.09
C LEU A 121 -1.60 1.00 -4.94
N LEU A 122 -0.28 0.99 -5.06
CA LEU A 122 0.63 0.50 -4.04
C LEU A 122 0.56 1.35 -2.77
N ARG A 123 0.50 2.67 -2.90
CA ARG A 123 0.39 3.60 -1.77
C ARG A 123 -0.94 3.45 -1.03
N ALA A 124 -2.06 3.33 -1.76
CA ALA A 124 -3.38 3.10 -1.16
C ALA A 124 -3.42 1.78 -0.39
N THR A 125 -2.88 0.71 -0.97
CA THR A 125 -2.79 -0.59 -0.31
C THR A 125 -1.92 -0.53 0.95
N ALA A 126 -0.76 0.14 0.88
CA ALA A 126 0.11 0.33 2.04
C ALA A 126 -0.59 1.09 3.18
N CYS A 127 -1.36 2.14 2.84
CA CYS A 127 -2.17 2.86 3.81
C CYS A 127 -3.26 1.96 4.41
N THR A 128 -3.89 1.10 3.60
CA THR A 128 -4.93 0.17 4.06
C THR A 128 -4.35 -0.91 4.99
N VAL A 129 -3.14 -1.40 4.75
CA VAL A 129 -2.45 -2.33 5.66
C VAL A 129 -2.15 -1.68 7.01
N LEU A 130 -1.70 -0.43 7.01
CA LEU A 130 -1.38 0.30 8.24
C LEU A 130 -2.63 0.72 9.01
N ARG A 131 -3.66 1.12 8.30
CA ARG A 131 -4.93 1.63 8.84
C ARG A 131 -6.07 1.15 7.96
N PRO A 132 -6.69 0.01 8.25
CA PRO A 132 -7.79 -0.52 7.47
C PRO A 132 -8.98 0.45 7.45
N ARG A 133 -9.27 1.00 6.25
CA ARG A 133 -10.38 1.93 6.01
C ARG A 133 -10.94 1.74 4.59
N THR A 134 -12.21 2.02 4.44
CA THR A 134 -12.89 2.00 3.13
C THR A 134 -12.48 3.16 2.23
N HIS A 135 -12.01 4.27 2.83
CA HIS A 135 -11.44 5.42 2.12
C HIS A 135 -10.33 6.07 2.96
N HIS A 136 -9.29 6.51 2.30
CA HIS A 136 -8.24 7.32 2.88
C HIS A 136 -8.34 8.74 2.34
N PRO A 137 -8.70 9.75 3.14
CA PRO A 137 -8.78 11.15 2.69
C PRO A 137 -7.44 11.65 2.15
N ARG A 138 -6.33 11.09 2.67
CA ARG A 138 -4.95 11.35 2.23
C ARG A 138 -4.11 10.08 2.32
N LEU A 139 -3.21 9.93 1.35
CA LEU A 139 -2.26 8.82 1.29
C LEU A 139 -0.87 9.27 1.75
N THR A 140 -0.78 9.87 2.96
CA THR A 140 0.42 10.57 3.46
C THR A 140 1.11 9.86 4.62
N LEU A 141 0.78 8.59 4.91
CA LEU A 141 1.44 7.83 5.95
C LEU A 141 2.93 7.65 5.63
N THR A 142 3.78 7.89 6.62
CA THR A 142 5.24 7.90 6.46
C THR A 142 5.77 6.57 5.93
N GLU A 143 5.28 5.46 6.47
CA GLU A 143 5.70 4.11 6.08
C GLU A 143 5.24 3.79 4.64
N ALA A 144 4.05 4.24 4.25
CA ALA A 144 3.57 4.09 2.88
C ALA A 144 4.41 4.93 1.90
N ALA A 145 4.84 6.14 2.29
CA ALA A 145 5.76 6.94 1.49
C ALA A 145 7.13 6.27 1.36
N GLN A 146 7.71 5.79 2.46
CA GLN A 146 8.98 5.06 2.46
C GLN A 146 8.92 3.78 1.61
N PHE A 147 7.77 3.08 1.60
CA PHE A 147 7.57 1.92 0.75
C PHE A 147 7.65 2.30 -0.73
N ILE A 148 6.98 3.37 -1.15
CA ILE A 148 7.02 3.85 -2.53
C ILE A 148 8.41 4.33 -2.92
N ASP A 149 9.11 5.07 -2.07
CA ASP A 149 10.47 5.57 -2.33
C ASP A 149 11.48 4.44 -2.56
N LYS A 150 11.24 3.26 -1.97
CA LYS A 150 12.09 2.07 -2.12
C LYS A 150 11.60 1.10 -3.20
N ALA A 151 10.38 1.24 -3.68
CA ALA A 151 9.88 0.48 -4.82
C ALA A 151 10.65 0.87 -6.09
N ARG A 152 11.00 -0.11 -6.91
CA ARG A 152 11.82 0.10 -8.10
C ARG A 152 11.08 -0.31 -9.35
N PHE A 153 11.04 0.57 -10.31
CA PHE A 153 10.52 0.26 -11.64
C PHE A 153 11.52 -0.60 -12.42
N GLY A 154 11.06 -1.76 -12.90
CA GLY A 154 11.87 -2.69 -13.70
C GLY A 154 11.74 -2.43 -15.20
N GLN A 155 12.60 -3.08 -15.98
CA GLN A 155 12.50 -3.06 -17.44
C GLN A 155 11.26 -3.80 -17.91
N THR A 156 10.65 -3.28 -18.99
CA THR A 156 9.54 -3.95 -19.68
C THR A 156 10.01 -5.22 -20.38
N GLU A 157 9.13 -6.23 -20.44
CA GLU A 157 9.42 -7.49 -21.14
C GLU A 157 9.17 -7.36 -22.65
N CYS A 158 9.92 -8.13 -23.46
CA CYS A 158 9.71 -8.16 -24.91
C CYS A 158 8.36 -8.81 -25.26
N GLY A 159 7.64 -8.25 -26.25
CA GLY A 159 6.45 -8.84 -26.88
C GLY A 159 5.10 -8.34 -26.38
N SER A 160 5.03 -7.62 -25.26
CA SER A 160 3.87 -6.88 -24.77
C SER A 160 4.31 -5.84 -23.76
N TYR A 161 3.50 -4.81 -23.50
CA TYR A 161 3.83 -3.84 -22.49
C TYR A 161 3.61 -4.45 -21.10
N VAL A 162 4.70 -4.86 -20.46
CA VAL A 162 4.69 -5.38 -19.09
C VAL A 162 5.48 -4.46 -18.20
N MET A 163 4.80 -3.81 -17.28
CA MET A 163 5.41 -3.03 -16.23
C MET A 163 5.73 -3.92 -15.04
N GLN A 164 6.96 -3.81 -14.53
CA GLN A 164 7.39 -4.52 -13.33
C GLN A 164 7.71 -3.52 -12.23
N VAL A 165 7.23 -3.80 -11.02
CA VAL A 165 7.60 -3.05 -9.83
C VAL A 165 8.16 -4.01 -8.79
N ALA A 166 9.43 -3.84 -8.46
CA ALA A 166 10.13 -4.63 -7.46
C ALA A 166 10.02 -3.95 -6.09
N CYS A 167 9.51 -4.68 -5.11
CA CYS A 167 9.28 -4.26 -3.73
C CYS A 167 10.21 -5.03 -2.80
N GLN A 168 11.26 -4.38 -2.30
CA GLN A 168 12.26 -5.02 -1.47
C GLN A 168 11.69 -5.37 -0.09
N LEU A 169 11.66 -6.66 0.26
CA LEU A 169 11.01 -7.16 1.48
C LEU A 169 11.47 -6.49 2.78
N ASN A 170 12.77 -6.30 2.94
CA ASN A 170 13.34 -5.68 4.13
C ASN A 170 13.53 -4.16 3.97
N GLY A 171 12.82 -3.55 3.00
CA GLY A 171 12.96 -2.14 2.69
C GLY A 171 12.40 -1.22 3.76
N VAL A 172 11.32 -1.59 4.43
CA VAL A 172 10.60 -0.74 5.38
C VAL A 172 10.31 -1.51 6.66
N GLU A 173 10.65 -0.91 7.80
CA GLU A 173 10.21 -1.35 9.12
C GLU A 173 9.00 -0.51 9.52
N ALA A 174 7.82 -1.12 9.54
CA ALA A 174 6.60 -0.44 9.95
C ALA A 174 6.25 -0.78 11.40
N GLN A 175 6.18 0.24 12.25
CA GLN A 175 5.65 0.10 13.61
C GLN A 175 4.11 0.19 13.52
N GLY A 176 3.43 -0.88 13.96
CA GLY A 176 1.97 -0.89 14.05
C GLY A 176 1.23 -1.53 12.87
N ALA A 177 1.92 -2.19 11.96
CA ALA A 177 1.27 -3.10 11.02
C ALA A 177 0.56 -4.22 11.78
N LEU A 178 -0.64 -4.60 11.30
CA LEU A 178 -1.53 -5.60 11.92
C LEU A 178 -0.96 -7.04 11.81
N ASP A 179 0.29 -7.24 12.20
CA ASP A 179 0.85 -8.57 12.38
C ASP A 179 1.04 -8.84 13.88
N PRO A 180 0.10 -9.54 14.54
CA PRO A 180 0.16 -9.85 15.96
C PRO A 180 1.39 -10.68 16.33
N ASP A 181 1.95 -11.43 15.37
CA ASP A 181 3.05 -12.35 15.59
C ASP A 181 4.42 -11.81 15.07
N GLY A 182 4.44 -10.65 14.39
CA GLY A 182 5.66 -9.97 13.94
C GLY A 182 6.48 -10.73 12.90
N HIS A 183 5.88 -11.68 12.18
CA HIS A 183 6.63 -12.62 11.34
C HIS A 183 6.73 -12.24 9.87
N GLU A 184 5.79 -11.42 9.34
CA GLU A 184 5.80 -11.01 7.95
C GLU A 184 6.30 -9.56 7.75
N PRO A 185 7.21 -9.30 6.81
CA PRO A 185 7.64 -7.95 6.49
C PRO A 185 6.47 -7.10 6.01
N PHE A 186 6.45 -5.81 6.35
CA PHE A 186 5.42 -4.87 5.92
C PHE A 186 5.20 -4.88 4.40
N VAL A 187 6.28 -4.93 3.63
CA VAL A 187 6.22 -5.00 2.16
C VAL A 187 5.46 -6.24 1.69
N ARG A 188 5.68 -7.40 2.31
CA ARG A 188 4.96 -8.63 2.01
C ARG A 188 3.47 -8.50 2.36
N MET A 189 3.13 -7.89 3.48
CA MET A 189 1.74 -7.64 3.83
C MET A 189 1.05 -6.75 2.81
N VAL A 190 1.73 -5.71 2.29
CA VAL A 190 1.18 -4.85 1.24
C VAL A 190 0.94 -5.62 -0.06
N THR A 191 1.92 -6.38 -0.53
CA THR A 191 1.81 -7.13 -1.80
C THR A 191 0.77 -8.25 -1.73
N GLN A 192 0.68 -8.95 -0.60
CA GLN A 192 -0.37 -9.95 -0.36
C GLN A 192 -1.76 -9.33 -0.24
N THR A 193 -1.90 -8.24 0.51
CA THR A 193 -3.17 -7.52 0.62
C THR A 193 -3.65 -7.05 -0.75
N LEU A 194 -2.76 -6.51 -1.58
CA LEU A 194 -3.10 -6.12 -2.95
C LEU A 194 -3.59 -7.32 -3.77
N SER A 195 -2.87 -8.43 -3.73
CA SER A 195 -3.27 -9.66 -4.45
C SER A 195 -4.63 -10.18 -3.98
N CYS A 196 -4.88 -10.21 -2.67
CA CYS A 196 -6.16 -10.63 -2.09
C CYS A 196 -7.29 -9.66 -2.46
N ALA A 197 -7.05 -8.35 -2.35
CA ALA A 197 -8.04 -7.31 -2.67
C ALA A 197 -8.49 -7.39 -4.14
N LEU A 198 -7.53 -7.50 -5.06
CA LEU A 198 -7.82 -7.68 -6.49
C LEU A 198 -8.58 -8.98 -6.78
N GLY A 199 -8.17 -10.08 -6.14
CA GLY A 199 -8.85 -11.37 -6.29
C GLY A 199 -10.29 -11.35 -5.80
N GLN A 200 -10.56 -10.70 -4.66
CA GLN A 200 -11.91 -10.54 -4.12
C GLN A 200 -12.78 -9.65 -5.02
N LEU A 201 -12.24 -8.51 -5.47
CA LEU A 201 -12.94 -7.57 -6.34
C LEU A 201 -13.34 -8.22 -7.66
N VAL A 202 -12.41 -8.88 -8.36
CA VAL A 202 -12.70 -9.62 -9.61
C VAL A 202 -13.72 -10.73 -9.37
N SER A 203 -13.58 -11.49 -8.28
CA SER A 203 -14.54 -12.55 -7.95
C SER A 203 -15.95 -12.00 -7.68
N ALA A 204 -16.06 -10.84 -7.02
CA ALA A 204 -17.36 -10.19 -6.78
C ALA A 204 -18.02 -9.70 -8.08
N ILE A 205 -17.23 -9.18 -9.02
CA ILE A 205 -17.71 -8.78 -10.36
C ILE A 205 -18.19 -10.01 -11.15
N GLU A 206 -17.33 -11.05 -11.24
CA GLU A 206 -17.65 -12.27 -12.00
C GLU A 206 -18.87 -13.03 -11.46
N MET A 207 -19.15 -12.93 -10.16
CA MET A 207 -20.30 -13.55 -9.51
C MET A 207 -21.52 -12.63 -9.42
N ASP A 208 -21.46 -11.43 -9.99
CA ASP A 208 -22.51 -10.39 -9.92
C ASP A 208 -23.01 -10.12 -8.49
N ARG A 209 -22.05 -9.95 -7.54
CA ARG A 209 -22.33 -9.76 -6.10
C ARG A 209 -21.74 -8.47 -5.54
N LEU A 210 -21.67 -7.40 -6.35
CA LEU A 210 -21.01 -6.16 -5.92
C LEU A 210 -21.71 -5.51 -4.73
N ASP A 211 -23.04 -5.50 -4.68
CA ASP A 211 -23.78 -4.92 -3.54
C ASP A 211 -23.45 -5.64 -2.23
N THR A 212 -23.45 -6.98 -2.25
CA THR A 212 -23.09 -7.79 -1.10
C THR A 212 -21.62 -7.56 -0.72
N PHE A 213 -20.74 -7.47 -1.69
CA PHE A 213 -19.32 -7.23 -1.48
C PHE A 213 -19.05 -5.86 -0.84
N VAL A 214 -19.71 -4.80 -1.29
CA VAL A 214 -19.62 -3.48 -0.67
C VAL A 214 -20.10 -3.51 0.76
N GLU A 215 -21.19 -4.23 1.07
CA GLU A 215 -21.69 -4.35 2.43
C GLU A 215 -20.74 -5.18 3.32
N GLU A 216 -20.13 -6.23 2.79
CA GLU A 216 -19.07 -7.00 3.47
C GLU A 216 -17.87 -6.11 3.82
N ILE A 217 -17.43 -5.26 2.89
CA ILE A 217 -16.34 -4.29 3.12
C ILE A 217 -16.74 -3.28 4.21
N ARG A 218 -17.97 -2.77 4.14
CA ARG A 218 -18.52 -1.77 5.07
C ARG A 218 -18.55 -2.28 6.50
N THR A 219 -18.91 -3.54 6.68
CA THR A 219 -19.04 -4.18 8.00
C THR A 219 -17.74 -4.82 8.50
N SER A 220 -16.73 -4.94 7.64
CA SER A 220 -15.44 -5.53 8.00
C SER A 220 -14.66 -4.62 8.93
N PRO A 221 -14.14 -5.14 10.06
CA PRO A 221 -13.23 -4.40 10.92
C PRO A 221 -11.85 -4.15 10.26
N SER A 222 -11.54 -4.89 9.20
CA SER A 222 -10.26 -4.82 8.49
C SER A 222 -10.48 -4.95 6.97
N PRO A 223 -11.07 -3.92 6.32
CA PRO A 223 -11.32 -3.95 4.88
C PRO A 223 -10.00 -3.98 4.10
N LEU A 224 -9.93 -4.83 3.07
CA LEU A 224 -8.77 -4.93 2.18
C LEU A 224 -8.90 -4.02 0.96
N VAL A 225 -10.13 -3.68 0.56
CA VAL A 225 -10.42 -2.82 -0.59
C VAL A 225 -10.82 -1.45 -0.09
N SER A 226 -10.21 -0.41 -0.65
CA SER A 226 -10.55 0.99 -0.40
C SER A 226 -10.95 1.70 -1.68
N SER A 227 -11.71 2.79 -1.58
CA SER A 227 -12.06 3.62 -2.74
C SER A 227 -10.83 4.19 -3.45
N ASN A 228 -9.72 4.42 -2.72
CA ASN A 228 -8.45 4.88 -3.30
C ASN A 228 -7.78 3.79 -4.14
N LEU A 229 -7.87 2.51 -3.72
CA LEU A 229 -7.42 1.36 -4.50
C LEU A 229 -8.25 1.26 -5.79
N CYS A 230 -9.57 1.35 -5.70
CA CYS A 230 -10.45 1.35 -6.86
C CYS A 230 -10.17 2.54 -7.80
N GLU A 231 -9.97 3.75 -7.27
CA GLU A 231 -9.60 4.94 -8.05
C GLU A 231 -8.30 4.73 -8.84
N ALA A 232 -7.30 4.11 -8.21
CA ALA A 232 -6.05 3.80 -8.87
C ALA A 232 -6.23 2.77 -9.99
N LEU A 233 -7.08 1.75 -9.81
CA LEU A 233 -7.39 0.76 -10.84
C LEU A 233 -8.13 1.40 -12.01
N VAL A 234 -9.16 2.20 -11.77
CA VAL A 234 -9.89 2.92 -12.82
C VAL A 234 -8.94 3.79 -13.64
N GLY A 235 -7.97 4.45 -13.01
CA GLY A 235 -6.95 5.22 -13.71
C GLY A 235 -5.97 4.40 -14.56
N MET A 236 -6.03 3.05 -14.53
CA MET A 236 -5.26 2.16 -15.41
C MET A 236 -6.01 1.74 -16.67
N HIS A 237 -7.22 2.21 -16.85
CA HIS A 237 -8.02 1.98 -18.05
C HIS A 237 -8.12 3.25 -18.87
N ASP A 238 -8.12 3.07 -20.20
CA ASP A 238 -8.30 4.13 -21.18
C ASP A 238 -9.34 3.67 -22.19
N GLU A 239 -10.45 4.41 -22.30
CA GLU A 239 -11.59 4.05 -23.13
C GLU A 239 -11.23 4.02 -24.63
N ASP A 240 -10.29 4.87 -25.08
CA ASP A 240 -9.87 4.91 -26.49
C ASP A 240 -9.02 3.69 -26.87
N ILE A 241 -8.30 3.11 -25.89
CA ILE A 241 -7.47 1.93 -26.08
C ILE A 241 -8.28 0.65 -25.82
N ASP A 242 -9.33 0.74 -25.02
CA ASP A 242 -10.16 -0.39 -24.54
C ASP A 242 -9.31 -1.53 -23.99
N ASN A 243 -8.38 -1.14 -23.09
CA ASN A 243 -7.38 -2.07 -22.57
C ASN A 243 -7.93 -2.95 -21.45
N SER A 244 -7.44 -4.19 -21.43
CA SER A 244 -7.50 -5.08 -20.27
C SER A 244 -6.15 -5.16 -19.58
N LEU A 245 -6.13 -5.63 -18.33
CA LEU A 245 -4.92 -5.68 -17.51
C LEU A 245 -4.77 -7.04 -16.85
N ASP A 246 -3.62 -7.70 -17.05
CA ASP A 246 -3.24 -8.87 -16.28
C ASP A 246 -2.31 -8.45 -15.14
N VAL A 247 -2.68 -8.82 -13.91
CA VAL A 247 -1.89 -8.57 -12.70
C VAL A 247 -1.37 -9.88 -12.14
N SER A 248 -0.06 -9.95 -11.92
CA SER A 248 0.57 -11.12 -11.31
C SER A 248 1.64 -10.72 -10.31
N PHE A 249 1.96 -11.64 -9.40
CA PHE A 249 2.95 -11.42 -8.35
C PHE A 249 3.97 -12.56 -8.39
N ASP A 250 5.26 -12.18 -8.44
CA ASP A 250 6.37 -13.10 -8.18
C ASP A 250 6.87 -12.83 -6.76
N TRP A 251 6.69 -13.80 -5.90
CA TRP A 251 7.10 -13.72 -4.52
C TRP A 251 8.59 -13.99 -4.36
N SER A 252 9.25 -13.26 -3.46
CA SER A 252 10.66 -13.50 -3.11
C SER A 252 10.89 -14.99 -2.77
N ALA A 253 11.88 -15.59 -3.43
CA ALA A 253 12.23 -16.97 -3.18
C ALA A 253 12.85 -17.22 -1.79
N LEU A 254 13.37 -16.18 -1.12
CA LEU A 254 13.91 -16.27 0.24
C LEU A 254 12.84 -16.33 1.31
N ARG A 255 11.64 -15.82 1.01
CA ARG A 255 10.45 -15.90 1.87
C ARG A 255 9.24 -16.26 1.01
N PRO A 256 9.00 -17.55 0.75
CA PRO A 256 7.84 -18.00 0.01
C PRO A 256 6.55 -17.50 0.68
N ALA A 257 5.57 -17.10 -0.11
CA ALA A 257 4.27 -16.69 0.42
C ALA A 257 3.58 -17.89 1.09
N THR A 258 3.20 -17.74 2.34
CA THR A 258 2.53 -18.80 3.11
C THR A 258 1.05 -18.92 2.80
N ASN A 259 0.44 -17.86 2.26
CA ASN A 259 -0.99 -17.79 1.99
C ASN A 259 -1.28 -18.00 0.49
N LEU A 260 -1.56 -19.25 0.10
CA LEU A 260 -1.86 -19.68 -1.26
C LEU A 260 -3.25 -19.27 -1.80
N ALA A 261 -3.98 -18.43 -1.07
CA ALA A 261 -5.27 -17.89 -1.55
C ALA A 261 -5.12 -16.87 -2.71
N ALA A 262 -3.90 -16.40 -2.97
CA ALA A 262 -3.61 -15.48 -4.07
C ALA A 262 -3.64 -16.24 -5.42
N LYS A 263 -4.55 -15.81 -6.32
CA LYS A 263 -4.56 -16.31 -7.70
C LYS A 263 -3.22 -15.97 -8.36
N PRO A 264 -2.58 -16.87 -9.09
CA PRO A 264 -1.28 -16.61 -9.73
C PRO A 264 -1.38 -15.52 -10.82
N LEU A 265 -2.56 -15.36 -11.41
CA LEU A 265 -2.87 -14.33 -12.40
C LEU A 265 -4.29 -13.81 -12.14
N ILE A 266 -4.41 -12.49 -12.07
CA ILE A 266 -5.67 -11.78 -11.91
C ILE A 266 -5.90 -10.97 -13.18
N ARG A 267 -6.98 -11.24 -13.91
CA ARG A 267 -7.33 -10.52 -15.13
C ARG A 267 -8.44 -9.53 -14.86
N LEU A 268 -8.20 -8.27 -15.19
CA LEU A 268 -9.16 -7.18 -15.23
C LEU A 268 -9.53 -6.94 -16.69
N GLN A 269 -10.75 -7.31 -17.07
CA GLN A 269 -11.28 -7.08 -18.40
C GLN A 269 -11.73 -5.61 -18.53
N SER A 270 -11.81 -5.09 -19.75
CA SER A 270 -12.14 -3.67 -19.95
C SER A 270 -13.49 -3.28 -19.33
N GLU A 271 -14.49 -4.15 -19.40
CA GLU A 271 -15.81 -3.93 -18.81
C GLU A 271 -15.81 -3.94 -17.27
N TYR A 272 -14.76 -4.46 -16.61
CA TYR A 272 -14.70 -4.47 -15.15
C TYR A 272 -14.40 -3.09 -14.56
N PHE A 273 -13.76 -2.20 -15.31
CA PHE A 273 -13.37 -0.89 -14.78
C PHE A 273 -14.56 0.02 -14.45
N SER A 274 -15.66 -0.07 -15.20
CA SER A 274 -16.91 0.62 -14.87
C SER A 274 -17.51 0.10 -13.55
N ARG A 275 -17.47 -1.22 -13.34
CA ARG A 275 -17.94 -1.84 -12.08
C ARG A 275 -17.06 -1.49 -10.90
N ILE A 276 -15.75 -1.39 -11.11
CA ILE A 276 -14.79 -0.93 -10.09
C ILE A 276 -15.08 0.54 -9.73
N ASP A 277 -15.48 1.37 -10.68
CA ASP A 277 -15.85 2.77 -10.42
C ASP A 277 -17.15 2.90 -9.61
N GLU A 278 -18.10 2.01 -9.80
CA GLU A 278 -19.30 1.90 -8.95
C GLU A 278 -18.89 1.61 -7.49
N VAL A 279 -18.06 0.58 -7.26
CA VAL A 279 -17.53 0.25 -5.93
C VAL A 279 -16.76 1.43 -5.32
N ARG A 280 -15.92 2.12 -6.12
CA ARG A 280 -15.20 3.32 -5.68
C ARG A 280 -16.15 4.39 -5.15
N SER A 281 -17.21 4.66 -5.91
CA SER A 281 -18.19 5.69 -5.57
C SER A 281 -18.95 5.38 -4.31
N GLU A 282 -19.35 4.13 -4.13
CA GLU A 282 -20.05 3.68 -2.93
C GLU A 282 -19.17 3.71 -1.69
N LEU A 283 -17.94 3.18 -1.76
CA LEU A 283 -17.02 3.18 -0.63
C LEU A 283 -16.63 4.61 -0.20
N ARG A 284 -16.53 5.54 -1.14
CA ARG A 284 -16.24 6.94 -0.85
C ARG A 284 -17.42 7.66 -0.19
N SER A 285 -18.66 7.31 -0.54
CA SER A 285 -19.86 7.91 0.03
C SER A 285 -20.07 7.54 1.51
N ILE A 286 -19.55 6.39 1.94
CA ILE A 286 -19.67 5.87 3.29
C ILE A 286 -18.97 6.78 4.30
N GLU A 287 -17.71 7.12 4.06
CA GLU A 287 -16.94 7.98 4.99
C GLU A 287 -17.45 9.42 5.05
N ALA A 288 -18.03 9.93 3.95
CA ALA A 288 -18.66 11.24 3.97
C ALA A 288 -19.87 11.30 4.92
N ASN A 289 -20.36 10.15 5.38
CA ASN A 289 -21.52 10.00 6.25
C ASN A 289 -21.17 9.59 7.69
N ASP A 290 -19.94 9.24 8.00
CA ASP A 290 -19.58 8.81 9.36
C ASP A 290 -19.52 9.98 10.35
N VAL A 291 -20.07 9.74 11.53
CA VAL A 291 -19.97 10.64 12.68
C VAL A 291 -18.69 10.27 13.44
N GLU A 292 -17.73 11.16 13.44
CA GLU A 292 -16.44 10.96 14.11
C GLU A 292 -16.24 11.94 15.26
N THR A 293 -15.32 11.60 16.16
CA THR A 293 -14.94 12.45 17.28
C THR A 293 -13.58 13.11 17.01
N TYR A 294 -13.57 14.43 17.07
CA TYR A 294 -12.40 15.28 16.84
C TYR A 294 -12.00 15.97 18.13
N ILE A 295 -10.69 16.21 18.29
CA ILE A 295 -10.15 17.06 19.36
C ILE A 295 -9.50 18.28 18.71
N GLY A 296 -9.70 19.44 19.29
CA GLY A 296 -9.12 20.67 18.75
C GLY A 296 -9.29 21.88 19.65
N THR A 297 -9.04 23.04 19.08
CA THR A 297 -9.14 24.35 19.75
C THR A 297 -10.15 25.24 19.04
N VAL A 298 -10.72 26.20 19.77
CA VAL A 298 -11.61 27.19 19.20
C VAL A 298 -10.76 28.36 18.61
N GLU A 299 -10.85 28.56 17.28
CA GLU A 299 -10.12 29.66 16.62
C GLU A 299 -10.94 30.96 16.56
N ARG A 300 -12.26 30.85 16.29
CA ARG A 300 -13.11 32.02 16.07
C ARG A 300 -14.56 31.75 16.46
N LEU A 301 -15.18 32.77 17.04
CA LEU A 301 -16.57 32.77 17.48
C LEU A 301 -17.30 33.87 16.70
N ASP A 302 -18.25 33.45 15.84
CA ASP A 302 -19.03 34.37 14.98
C ASP A 302 -20.53 34.39 15.37
N GLY A 303 -20.86 33.99 16.60
CA GLY A 303 -22.26 33.92 17.05
C GLY A 303 -22.89 35.29 17.35
N GLU A 304 -24.18 35.32 17.18
CA GLU A 304 -25.01 36.52 17.44
C GLU A 304 -25.78 36.36 18.78
N MET A 305 -26.16 37.50 19.35
CA MET A 305 -26.97 37.57 20.57
C MET A 305 -28.42 37.23 20.20
N SER A 306 -28.98 36.22 20.82
CA SER A 306 -30.39 35.90 20.68
C SER A 306 -31.28 36.78 21.57
N SER A 307 -32.58 36.72 21.33
CA SER A 307 -33.57 37.53 22.10
C SER A 307 -33.63 37.16 23.59
N ASP A 308 -33.14 36.00 23.97
CA ASP A 308 -33.02 35.51 25.35
C ASP A 308 -31.74 35.96 26.07
N GLY A 309 -30.92 36.80 25.43
CA GLY A 309 -29.66 37.33 25.96
C GLY A 309 -28.48 36.33 25.91
N ARG A 310 -28.64 35.16 25.28
CA ARG A 310 -27.58 34.19 25.11
C ARG A 310 -27.02 34.18 23.67
N ARG A 311 -25.72 33.93 23.52
CA ARG A 311 -25.09 33.84 22.20
C ARG A 311 -25.19 32.42 21.67
N SER A 312 -25.47 32.33 20.37
CA SER A 312 -25.41 31.05 19.60
C SER A 312 -25.00 31.37 18.17
N GLY A 313 -24.51 30.42 17.44
CA GLY A 313 -24.16 30.64 16.04
C GLY A 313 -22.91 29.87 15.58
N PRO A 314 -22.33 30.33 14.46
CA PRO A 314 -21.20 29.65 13.86
C PRO A 314 -19.90 29.84 14.66
N VAL A 315 -19.13 28.77 14.73
CA VAL A 315 -17.81 28.70 15.37
C VAL A 315 -16.82 28.05 14.42
N VAL A 316 -15.59 28.56 14.38
CA VAL A 316 -14.49 27.95 13.63
C VAL A 316 -13.54 27.30 14.61
N LEU A 317 -13.25 26.03 14.36
CA LEU A 317 -12.43 25.16 15.18
C LEU A 317 -11.18 24.73 14.38
N ALA A 318 -10.05 24.63 15.06
CA ALA A 318 -8.87 23.94 14.56
C ALA A 318 -8.89 22.51 15.12
N LEU A 319 -9.23 21.53 14.31
CA LEU A 319 -9.45 20.13 14.71
C LEU A 319 -8.32 19.23 14.22
N LEU A 320 -7.83 18.40 15.10
CA LEU A 320 -6.90 17.32 14.77
C LEU A 320 -7.68 16.16 14.15
N LEU A 321 -7.31 15.78 12.93
CA LEU A 321 -7.90 14.63 12.28
C LEU A 321 -7.43 13.34 12.98
N PRO A 322 -8.36 12.47 13.41
CA PRO A 322 -8.01 11.21 14.04
C PRO A 322 -7.12 10.38 13.11
N GLY A 323 -5.94 10.01 13.62
CA GLY A 323 -5.02 9.16 12.88
C GLY A 323 -4.16 9.82 11.81
N GLU A 324 -4.34 11.09 11.45
CA GLU A 324 -3.53 11.77 10.43
C GLU A 324 -2.50 12.75 11.04
N GLY A 325 -2.70 13.14 12.31
CA GLY A 325 -1.83 14.10 13.00
C GLY A 325 -1.90 15.53 12.40
N GLU A 326 -2.84 15.75 11.47
CA GLU A 326 -3.02 17.03 10.79
C GLU A 326 -4.13 17.84 11.41
N THR A 327 -3.92 19.14 11.48
CA THR A 327 -4.93 20.09 11.94
C THR A 327 -5.65 20.74 10.76
N ILE A 328 -6.99 20.65 10.77
CA ILE A 328 -7.83 21.28 9.77
C ILE A 328 -8.72 22.35 10.42
N ARG A 329 -9.16 23.32 9.63
CA ARG A 329 -10.21 24.27 10.04
C ARG A 329 -11.58 23.70 9.69
N ALA A 330 -12.45 23.68 10.71
CA ALA A 330 -13.84 23.27 10.54
C ALA A 330 -14.80 24.31 11.13
N ARG A 331 -15.95 24.48 10.48
CA ARG A 331 -17.04 25.37 10.93
C ARG A 331 -18.23 24.56 11.35
N THR A 332 -18.82 24.89 12.48
CA THR A 332 -20.08 24.28 12.94
C THR A 332 -21.01 25.34 13.51
N MET A 333 -22.29 24.99 13.66
CA MET A 333 -23.29 25.80 14.35
C MET A 333 -23.46 25.27 15.76
N LEU A 334 -23.30 26.13 16.75
CA LEU A 334 -23.49 25.79 18.16
C LEU A 334 -24.77 26.41 18.71
N ASN A 335 -25.48 25.65 19.51
CA ASN A 335 -26.56 26.17 20.37
C ASN A 335 -25.98 27.03 21.50
N ALA A 336 -26.81 27.66 22.31
CA ALA A 336 -26.37 28.59 23.34
C ALA A 336 -25.51 27.93 24.43
N ASP A 337 -25.81 26.68 24.81
CA ASP A 337 -25.06 25.95 25.84
C ASP A 337 -23.67 25.56 25.36
N ASP A 338 -23.59 24.99 24.16
CA ASP A 338 -22.32 24.62 23.55
C ASP A 338 -21.47 25.85 23.16
N TYR A 339 -22.12 26.95 22.78
CA TYR A 339 -21.43 28.21 22.49
C TYR A 339 -20.76 28.78 23.72
N GLU A 340 -21.39 28.71 24.91
CA GLU A 340 -20.79 29.08 26.17
C GLU A 340 -19.56 28.26 26.52
N LEU A 341 -19.59 26.94 26.22
CA LEU A 341 -18.43 26.06 26.36
C LEU A 341 -17.31 26.46 25.40
N ALA A 342 -17.66 26.81 24.15
CA ALA A 342 -16.72 27.25 23.15
C ALA A 342 -16.08 28.61 23.52
N ASP A 343 -16.85 29.52 24.08
CA ASP A 343 -16.35 30.83 24.57
C ASP A 343 -15.35 30.64 25.72
N ARG A 344 -15.69 29.77 26.69
CA ARG A 344 -14.75 29.41 27.75
C ARG A 344 -13.48 28.75 27.24
N ALA A 345 -13.58 27.85 26.25
CA ALA A 345 -12.42 27.25 25.62
C ALA A 345 -11.54 28.27 24.92
N HIS A 346 -12.16 29.22 24.21
CA HIS A 346 -11.44 30.27 23.47
C HIS A 346 -10.70 31.25 24.40
N MET A 347 -11.28 31.58 25.55
CA MET A 347 -10.68 32.46 26.54
C MET A 347 -9.62 31.78 27.42
N THR A 348 -9.55 30.43 27.42
CA THR A 348 -8.61 29.67 28.23
C THR A 348 -7.44 29.19 27.40
N SER A 349 -6.23 29.68 27.72
CA SER A 349 -5.01 29.22 27.02
C SER A 349 -4.78 27.74 27.17
N GLY A 350 -4.57 27.03 26.05
CA GLY A 350 -4.33 25.58 26.04
C GLY A 350 -5.56 24.70 26.32
N ALA A 351 -6.77 25.25 26.31
CA ALA A 351 -7.99 24.47 26.40
C ALA A 351 -8.31 23.77 25.09
N TYR A 352 -8.74 22.52 25.18
CA TYR A 352 -9.18 21.71 24.05
C TYR A 352 -10.68 21.44 24.13
N VAL A 353 -11.29 21.28 22.99
CA VAL A 353 -12.68 20.83 22.84
C VAL A 353 -12.74 19.48 22.16
N ARG A 354 -13.70 18.65 22.56
CA ARG A 354 -14.06 17.42 21.88
C ARG A 354 -15.35 17.66 21.12
N VAL A 355 -15.37 17.34 19.84
CA VAL A 355 -16.51 17.55 18.96
C VAL A 355 -16.82 16.24 18.24
N THR A 356 -18.05 15.75 18.40
CA THR A 356 -18.54 14.57 17.71
C THR A 356 -19.56 15.01 16.66
N GLY A 357 -19.30 14.72 15.41
CA GLY A 357 -20.14 15.12 14.28
C GLY A 357 -19.61 14.65 12.95
N ARG A 358 -20.33 14.98 11.89
CA ARG A 358 -20.00 14.59 10.52
C ARG A 358 -19.25 15.70 9.82
N LEU A 359 -17.99 15.45 9.46
CA LEU A 359 -17.15 16.38 8.71
C LEU A 359 -17.39 16.25 7.22
N ARG A 360 -17.97 17.29 6.60
CA ARG A 360 -18.22 17.30 5.16
C ARG A 360 -16.94 17.60 4.36
N PRO A 361 -16.70 16.87 3.25
CA PRO A 361 -15.59 17.18 2.35
C PRO A 361 -15.78 18.55 1.71
N GLY A 362 -14.66 19.28 1.47
CA GLY A 362 -14.72 20.59 0.86
C GLY A 362 -13.51 21.49 1.14
N ARG A 363 -13.59 22.76 0.73
CA ARG A 363 -12.56 23.78 1.02
C ARG A 363 -12.61 24.16 2.51
N GLN A 364 -11.48 24.54 3.07
CA GLN A 364 -11.40 25.04 4.45
C GLN A 364 -11.98 26.44 4.59
N PRO A 365 -12.69 26.74 5.69
CA PRO A 365 -13.07 25.80 6.74
C PRO A 365 -14.12 24.79 6.25
N ARG A 366 -13.89 23.49 6.53
CA ARG A 366 -14.85 22.43 6.22
C ARG A 366 -16.06 22.55 7.14
N GLN A 367 -17.19 21.96 6.76
CA GLN A 367 -18.41 22.05 7.57
C GLN A 367 -18.60 20.79 8.42
N ILE A 368 -18.85 20.93 9.73
CA ILE A 368 -19.35 19.85 10.57
C ILE A 368 -20.87 19.97 10.65
N THR A 369 -21.54 18.89 10.29
CA THR A 369 -23.00 18.70 10.39
C THR A 369 -23.33 17.59 11.37
N ASP A 370 -24.60 17.44 11.71
CA ASP A 370 -25.08 16.36 12.59
C ASP A 370 -24.24 16.26 13.89
N MET A 371 -23.97 17.41 14.50
CA MET A 371 -23.18 17.48 15.72
C MET A 371 -23.95 16.79 16.85
N ALA A 372 -23.38 15.69 17.34
CA ALA A 372 -23.97 14.90 18.41
C ALA A 372 -23.51 15.36 19.81
N GLN A 373 -22.28 15.89 19.90
CA GLN A 373 -21.68 16.23 21.18
C GLN A 373 -20.63 17.32 21.02
N PHE A 374 -20.62 18.27 21.98
CA PHE A 374 -19.58 19.30 22.13
C PHE A 374 -19.16 19.37 23.60
N GLU A 375 -17.90 19.16 23.91
CA GLU A 375 -17.37 19.13 25.28
C GLU A 375 -16.10 19.96 25.41
N LEU A 376 -15.99 20.68 26.50
CA LEU A 376 -14.74 21.30 26.95
C LEU A 376 -13.92 20.25 27.71
N LEU A 377 -12.71 19.96 27.22
CA LEU A 377 -11.81 19.06 27.90
C LEU A 377 -11.08 19.76 29.05
N PRO A 378 -10.88 19.10 30.21
CA PRO A 378 -10.14 19.68 31.32
C PRO A 378 -8.69 19.97 30.90
N GLY A 379 -8.23 21.19 31.07
CA GLY A 379 -6.85 21.59 30.84
C GLY A 379 -5.91 20.92 31.87
N ARG A 380 -4.62 20.76 31.50
CA ARG A 380 -3.59 20.18 32.40
C ARG A 380 -3.47 20.79 33.79
N GLU A 381 -3.91 22.03 33.97
CA GLU A 381 -3.90 22.71 35.30
C GLU A 381 -4.98 22.18 36.24
N SER A 382 -6.11 21.67 35.75
CA SER A 382 -7.19 21.13 36.58
C SER A 382 -6.85 19.78 37.21
N GLU A 383 -5.99 18.97 36.59
CA GLU A 383 -5.53 17.71 37.19
C GLU A 383 -4.57 17.91 38.36
N GLN A 384 -3.74 18.97 38.33
CA GLN A 384 -2.81 19.27 39.44
C GLN A 384 -3.52 19.85 40.67
N LEU A 385 -4.67 20.51 40.51
CA LEU A 385 -5.46 20.97 41.65
C LEU A 385 -6.20 19.82 42.34
N ASN A 386 -6.73 18.84 41.61
CA ASN A 386 -7.43 17.70 42.18
C ASN A 386 -6.48 16.72 42.93
N LEU A 387 -5.22 16.67 42.57
CA LEU A 387 -4.20 15.89 43.29
C LEU A 387 -3.72 16.57 44.60
N ARG A 388 -3.93 17.88 44.74
CA ARG A 388 -3.58 18.64 45.97
C ARG A 388 -4.69 18.71 47.00
N VAL A 389 -5.94 18.32 46.67
CA VAL A 389 -7.09 18.32 47.59
C VAL A 389 -7.34 16.92 48.17
N SER A 390 -6.65 15.90 47.67
CA SER A 390 -6.74 14.50 48.12
C SER A 390 -5.47 13.96 48.80
N SER A 391 -4.61 14.87 49.31
CA SER A 391 -3.47 14.51 50.17
C SER A 391 -3.57 15.13 51.55
#